data_83c3ecee7db88dbb3ec6285b889a3443
#
_entry.id   83c3ecee7db88dbb3ec6285b889a3443
#
_cell.length_a   1.000
_cell.length_b   1.000
_cell.length_c   1.000
_cell.angle_alpha   90.00
_cell.angle_beta   90.00
_cell.angle_gamma   90.00
#
_symmetry.space_group_name_H-M   'P 1'
#
loop_
_entity.id
_entity.type
_entity.pdbx_description
1 polymer ?
#
loop_
_entity_poly.entity_id
_entity_poly.type
_entity_poly.pdbx_seq_one_letter_code
_entity_poly.pdbx_strand_id
1 'polypeptide(L)'
;MASGTMRDPKNSRAENTRPRSTEIFERGKKTLVGGVNSPVRAFRAVGGTPLVIDYAKGARLFDVDGREYIDFVCSWGALILGHAHPDIVAAISDQAARGTSFGMTSPLEVELGEKITKAIPSVEMVRFVNSGTEAAMSAVRLARGFTRRDLIVKFEGCYHGHSDSFLSEAGSGLATLGISASPGVPDAFASLTLNTPYNDLNGVENIFKQYPGKIAAVIVEPVAANMGVVPPAFGFLEGLRAITKKEKSLLIFDEVITGFRLAYGGAQSVFKIDPDLTVMGKIIGGGLPVAAYGGKREIMEHIAPMGPIYQAGTLSGNPLAMRAGLATLPKLEVPGFYEDVNRKSQRLAEGLRSALKDAKLHGEVNVSGSLLTMFFTDVPVRNYAGAKKSNAARFGAFFQNMLSRGIFIAPSQYEALFISAAHTDADIDRAIAATHESLASMQEH
;
A
#
# COMPACT_ATOMS: atom_id res chain seq x y z
N MET A 1 23.34 -41.36 -31.26
CA MET A 1 21.92 -41.14 -31.60
C MET A 1 21.19 -40.98 -30.27
N ALA A 2 20.95 -39.77 -29.87
CA ALA A 2 20.19 -39.46 -28.63
C ALA A 2 18.79 -39.00 -29.08
N SER A 3 17.77 -39.80 -28.78
CA SER A 3 16.37 -39.52 -29.04
C SER A 3 15.87 -38.40 -28.10
N GLY A 4 15.65 -37.22 -28.69
CA GLY A 4 14.94 -36.15 -27.99
C GLY A 4 13.47 -36.53 -27.85
N THR A 5 13.04 -36.81 -26.65
CA THR A 5 11.63 -36.94 -26.29
C THR A 5 10.96 -35.58 -26.35
N MET A 6 10.10 -35.36 -27.36
CA MET A 6 9.17 -34.23 -27.38
C MET A 6 8.26 -34.31 -26.13
N ARG A 7 8.26 -33.26 -25.32
CA ARG A 7 7.34 -33.12 -24.17
C ARG A 7 5.91 -32.91 -24.70
N ASP A 8 4.99 -33.76 -24.26
CA ASP A 8 3.57 -33.70 -24.58
C ASP A 8 2.93 -32.41 -23.98
N PRO A 9 2.26 -31.56 -24.79
CA PRO A 9 1.60 -30.34 -24.30
C PRO A 9 0.48 -30.58 -23.27
N LYS A 10 -0.02 -31.79 -23.15
CA LYS A 10 -1.01 -32.19 -22.15
C LYS A 10 -0.42 -32.27 -20.72
N ASN A 11 0.89 -32.36 -20.56
CA ASN A 11 1.55 -32.47 -19.27
C ASN A 11 1.75 -31.09 -18.57
N SER A 12 1.62 -29.97 -19.32
CA SER A 12 1.76 -28.61 -18.76
C SER A 12 0.62 -28.20 -17.80
N ARG A 13 -0.57 -28.82 -17.93
CA ARG A 13 -1.69 -28.57 -16.99
C ARG A 13 -1.52 -29.30 -15.64
N ALA A 14 -0.85 -30.43 -15.61
CA ALA A 14 -0.59 -31.19 -14.38
C ALA A 14 0.48 -30.53 -13.50
N GLU A 15 1.45 -29.81 -14.10
CA GLU A 15 2.52 -29.13 -13.36
C GLU A 15 2.05 -27.88 -12.59
N ASN A 16 0.84 -27.38 -12.84
CA ASN A 16 0.32 -26.14 -12.22
C ASN A 16 -0.71 -26.37 -11.11
N THR A 17 -0.98 -27.63 -10.74
CA THR A 17 -1.90 -27.94 -9.64
C THR A 17 -1.22 -27.69 -8.29
N ARG A 18 -1.92 -27.00 -7.38
CA ARG A 18 -1.52 -26.73 -6.00
C ARG A 18 -2.49 -27.45 -5.05
N PRO A 19 -2.38 -28.77 -4.89
CA PRO A 19 -3.39 -29.59 -4.23
C PRO A 19 -3.53 -29.24 -2.75
N ARG A 20 -2.43 -29.01 -2.02
CA ARG A 20 -2.47 -28.63 -0.60
C ARG A 20 -3.01 -27.23 -0.39
N SER A 21 -2.59 -26.27 -1.20
CA SER A 21 -3.15 -24.90 -1.19
C SER A 21 -4.66 -24.92 -1.45
N THR A 22 -5.12 -25.72 -2.41
CA THR A 22 -6.54 -25.89 -2.72
C THR A 22 -7.30 -26.50 -1.55
N GLU A 23 -6.81 -27.59 -0.96
CA GLU A 23 -7.41 -28.23 0.21
C GLU A 23 -7.55 -27.26 1.40
N ILE A 24 -6.45 -26.55 1.74
CA ILE A 24 -6.44 -25.61 2.87
C ILE A 24 -7.39 -24.44 2.59
N PHE A 25 -7.40 -23.88 1.36
CA PHE A 25 -8.30 -22.80 1.01
C PHE A 25 -9.78 -23.22 1.08
N GLU A 26 -10.14 -24.40 0.55
CA GLU A 26 -11.51 -24.92 0.65
C GLU A 26 -11.92 -25.20 2.11
N ARG A 27 -11.01 -25.71 2.92
CA ARG A 27 -11.24 -25.85 4.36
C ARG A 27 -11.39 -24.50 5.05
N GLY A 28 -10.56 -23.50 4.66
CA GLY A 28 -10.62 -22.13 5.17
C GLY A 28 -11.97 -21.46 4.92
N LYS A 29 -12.60 -21.68 3.76
CA LYS A 29 -13.93 -21.14 3.44
C LYS A 29 -15.04 -21.56 4.42
N LYS A 30 -14.83 -22.63 5.19
CA LYS A 30 -15.79 -23.09 6.20
C LYS A 30 -15.74 -22.24 7.50
N THR A 31 -14.62 -21.56 7.76
CA THR A 31 -14.39 -20.83 9.02
C THR A 31 -14.01 -19.36 8.82
N LEU A 32 -13.45 -19.02 7.67
CA LEU A 32 -13.07 -17.64 7.32
C LEU A 32 -13.96 -17.14 6.19
N VAL A 33 -14.42 -15.91 6.28
CA VAL A 33 -15.28 -15.30 5.26
C VAL A 33 -14.56 -15.30 3.91
N GLY A 34 -15.04 -16.10 2.97
CA GLY A 34 -14.42 -16.28 1.65
C GLY A 34 -13.03 -16.94 1.70
N GLY A 35 -12.64 -17.59 2.82
CA GLY A 35 -11.36 -18.25 3.02
C GLY A 35 -10.18 -17.29 3.29
N VAL A 36 -10.44 -16.00 3.52
CA VAL A 36 -9.42 -14.95 3.62
C VAL A 36 -9.77 -13.90 4.68
N ASN A 37 -8.77 -13.15 5.15
CA ASN A 37 -8.93 -12.02 6.06
C ASN A 37 -8.78 -10.65 5.35
N SER A 38 -8.67 -10.65 4.00
CA SER A 38 -8.73 -9.45 3.17
C SER A 38 -9.19 -9.84 1.76
N PRO A 39 -10.17 -9.12 1.15
CA PRO A 39 -10.87 -9.56 -0.06
C PRO A 39 -9.98 -9.85 -1.27
N VAL A 40 -8.95 -9.06 -1.49
CA VAL A 40 -8.04 -9.18 -2.65
C VAL A 40 -7.27 -10.51 -2.62
N ARG A 41 -7.01 -11.09 -1.43
CA ARG A 41 -6.31 -12.37 -1.27
C ARG A 41 -7.08 -13.58 -1.83
N ALA A 42 -8.38 -13.44 -2.11
CA ALA A 42 -9.22 -14.50 -2.65
C ALA A 42 -9.07 -14.75 -4.16
N PHE A 43 -8.22 -14.02 -4.87
CA PHE A 43 -7.95 -14.12 -6.31
C PHE A 43 -9.18 -13.94 -7.22
N ARG A 44 -10.26 -13.34 -6.73
CA ARG A 44 -11.52 -13.20 -7.49
C ARG A 44 -11.34 -12.43 -8.80
N ALA A 45 -10.46 -11.44 -8.83
CA ALA A 45 -10.21 -10.63 -10.03
C ALA A 45 -9.30 -11.30 -11.06
N VAL A 46 -8.51 -12.28 -10.65
CA VAL A 46 -7.49 -12.92 -11.51
C VAL A 46 -7.75 -14.42 -11.74
N GLY A 47 -8.71 -14.99 -11.00
CA GLY A 47 -9.05 -16.40 -11.08
C GLY A 47 -8.01 -17.34 -10.44
N GLY A 48 -8.29 -18.62 -10.51
CA GLY A 48 -7.44 -19.67 -9.95
C GLY A 48 -7.54 -19.78 -8.43
N THR A 49 -6.75 -20.70 -7.85
CA THR A 49 -6.68 -20.92 -6.40
C THR A 49 -5.65 -19.99 -5.78
N PRO A 50 -5.97 -19.30 -4.68
CA PRO A 50 -5.00 -18.49 -3.95
C PRO A 50 -3.82 -19.31 -3.44
N LEU A 51 -2.65 -18.65 -3.32
CA LEU A 51 -1.50 -19.24 -2.66
C LEU A 51 -1.77 -19.38 -1.16
N VAL A 52 -1.38 -20.51 -0.59
CA VAL A 52 -1.27 -20.69 0.85
C VAL A 52 0.21 -20.76 1.19
N ILE A 53 0.71 -19.72 1.85
CA ILE A 53 2.13 -19.57 2.15
C ILE A 53 2.48 -20.30 3.43
N ASP A 54 3.54 -21.09 3.39
CA ASP A 54 4.11 -21.79 4.56
C ASP A 54 5.11 -20.87 5.27
N TYR A 55 6.10 -20.35 4.54
CA TYR A 55 7.07 -19.39 5.05
C TYR A 55 7.58 -18.45 3.96
N ALA A 56 8.34 -17.43 4.39
CA ALA A 56 8.94 -16.48 3.47
C ALA A 56 10.31 -16.02 3.98
N LYS A 57 11.24 -15.73 3.06
CA LYS A 57 12.59 -15.26 3.38
C LYS A 57 13.14 -14.36 2.28
N GLY A 58 13.71 -13.21 2.65
CA GLY A 58 14.24 -12.25 1.68
C GLY A 58 13.14 -11.78 0.71
N ALA A 59 13.37 -11.93 -0.58
CA ALA A 59 12.40 -11.62 -1.64
C ALA A 59 11.57 -12.84 -2.08
N ARG A 60 11.45 -13.88 -1.24
CA ARG A 60 10.84 -15.16 -1.61
C ARG A 60 9.68 -15.53 -0.72
N LEU A 61 8.61 -16.06 -1.35
CA LEU A 61 7.53 -16.80 -0.71
C LEU A 61 7.66 -18.29 -1.04
N PHE A 62 7.34 -19.13 -0.07
CA PHE A 62 7.29 -20.58 -0.25
C PHE A 62 5.89 -21.05 0.13
N ASP A 63 5.18 -21.68 -0.82
CA ASP A 63 3.85 -22.19 -0.56
C ASP A 63 3.87 -23.58 0.10
N VAL A 64 2.72 -24.01 0.62
CA VAL A 64 2.56 -25.32 1.26
C VAL A 64 2.71 -26.49 0.28
N ASP A 65 2.73 -26.25 -1.00
CA ASP A 65 2.98 -27.22 -2.07
C ASP A 65 4.48 -27.31 -2.42
N GLY A 66 5.35 -26.54 -1.71
CA GLY A 66 6.80 -26.55 -1.87
C GLY A 66 7.32 -25.71 -3.03
N ARG A 67 6.53 -24.81 -3.55
CA ARG A 67 6.92 -23.90 -4.66
C ARG A 67 7.47 -22.59 -4.15
N GLU A 68 8.44 -22.04 -4.86
CA GLU A 68 9.07 -20.77 -4.61
C GLU A 68 8.56 -19.70 -5.57
N TYR A 69 8.35 -18.49 -5.05
CA TYR A 69 7.95 -17.32 -5.82
C TYR A 69 8.80 -16.09 -5.44
N ILE A 70 9.24 -15.30 -6.43
CA ILE A 70 9.75 -13.96 -6.18
C ILE A 70 8.57 -13.06 -5.87
N ASP A 71 8.59 -12.39 -4.71
CA ASP A 71 7.47 -11.62 -4.17
C ASP A 71 7.60 -10.12 -4.45
N PHE A 72 6.80 -9.61 -5.36
CA PHE A 72 6.65 -8.17 -5.63
C PHE A 72 5.46 -7.53 -4.90
N VAL A 73 4.82 -8.24 -3.97
CA VAL A 73 3.77 -7.68 -3.11
C VAL A 73 4.36 -7.16 -1.79
N CYS A 74 5.42 -7.81 -1.27
CA CYS A 74 6.14 -7.42 -0.06
C CYS A 74 5.18 -7.11 1.12
N SER A 75 4.18 -7.98 1.33
CA SER A 75 3.11 -7.76 2.33
C SER A 75 2.42 -6.40 2.16
N TRP A 76 2.02 -6.07 0.93
CA TRP A 76 1.38 -4.80 0.56
C TRP A 76 2.25 -3.58 0.87
N GLY A 77 3.55 -3.76 0.71
CA GLY A 77 4.56 -2.72 0.88
C GLY A 77 5.11 -2.55 2.30
N ALA A 78 4.71 -3.37 3.27
CA ALA A 78 5.25 -3.30 4.63
C ALA A 78 6.71 -3.76 4.73
N LEU A 79 7.14 -4.69 3.88
CA LEU A 79 8.42 -5.37 3.99
C LEU A 79 9.47 -4.80 3.02
N ILE A 80 9.87 -3.54 3.24
CA ILE A 80 10.90 -2.88 2.42
C ILE A 80 12.29 -3.54 2.53
N LEU A 81 12.58 -4.25 3.64
CA LEU A 81 13.80 -5.02 3.85
C LEU A 81 13.67 -6.48 3.41
N GLY A 82 12.50 -6.89 2.93
CA GLY A 82 12.18 -8.28 2.62
C GLY A 82 11.66 -9.07 3.83
N HIS A 83 11.32 -10.33 3.58
CA HIS A 83 10.78 -11.26 4.58
C HIS A 83 11.86 -11.75 5.53
N ALA A 84 11.49 -11.94 6.79
CA ALA A 84 12.31 -12.55 7.84
C ALA A 84 13.74 -11.97 7.91
N HIS A 85 13.86 -10.62 7.84
CA HIS A 85 15.17 -9.97 7.96
C HIS A 85 15.81 -10.34 9.30
N PRO A 86 17.08 -10.84 9.33
CA PRO A 86 17.69 -11.43 10.53
C PRO A 86 17.64 -10.52 11.76
N ASP A 87 17.96 -9.24 11.61
CA ASP A 87 17.98 -8.30 12.73
C ASP A 87 16.58 -7.97 13.26
N ILE A 88 15.56 -7.97 12.38
CA ILE A 88 14.17 -7.77 12.82
C ILE A 88 13.68 -9.01 13.57
N VAL A 89 13.96 -10.20 13.04
CA VAL A 89 13.62 -11.47 13.71
C VAL A 89 14.28 -11.55 15.09
N ALA A 90 15.58 -11.23 15.19
CA ALA A 90 16.31 -11.22 16.45
C ALA A 90 15.70 -10.22 17.44
N ALA A 91 15.38 -8.99 17.00
CA ALA A 91 14.80 -7.95 17.82
C ALA A 91 13.40 -8.34 18.36
N ILE A 92 12.57 -8.96 17.52
CA ILE A 92 11.24 -9.46 17.91
C ILE A 92 11.38 -10.61 18.90
N SER A 93 12.29 -11.56 18.66
CA SER A 93 12.51 -12.73 19.54
C SER A 93 13.00 -12.30 20.92
N ASP A 94 13.96 -11.36 21.00
CA ASP A 94 14.42 -10.79 22.26
C ASP A 94 13.28 -10.10 23.01
N GLN A 95 12.49 -9.25 22.34
CA GLN A 95 11.38 -8.57 22.97
C GLN A 95 10.27 -9.53 23.39
N ALA A 96 10.01 -10.58 22.64
CA ALA A 96 8.99 -11.56 22.98
C ALA A 96 9.30 -12.24 24.33
N ALA A 97 10.58 -12.54 24.61
CA ALA A 97 11.03 -13.08 25.88
C ALA A 97 10.87 -12.10 27.06
N ARG A 98 10.74 -10.79 26.78
CA ARG A 98 10.57 -9.72 27.79
C ARG A 98 9.13 -9.28 27.97
N GLY A 99 8.23 -9.76 27.12
CA GLY A 99 6.80 -9.47 27.14
C GLY A 99 6.29 -8.84 25.84
N THR A 100 5.04 -9.17 25.54
CA THR A 100 4.39 -8.82 24.25
C THR A 100 3.40 -7.66 24.36
N SER A 101 2.91 -7.36 25.59
CA SER A 101 1.97 -6.27 25.87
C SER A 101 2.00 -5.96 27.37
N PHE A 102 2.01 -4.66 27.72
CA PHE A 102 2.13 -4.26 29.13
C PHE A 102 0.88 -3.53 29.65
N GLY A 103 0.05 -2.95 28.76
CA GLY A 103 -1.04 -2.05 29.16
C GLY A 103 -0.55 -0.74 29.82
N MET A 104 0.74 -0.45 29.72
CA MET A 104 1.45 0.72 30.25
C MET A 104 2.49 1.17 29.24
N THR A 105 2.91 2.44 29.33
CA THR A 105 3.95 3.02 28.47
C THR A 105 5.29 2.31 28.65
N SER A 106 5.97 2.07 27.54
CA SER A 106 7.32 1.50 27.51
C SER A 106 8.33 2.49 26.91
N PRO A 107 9.63 2.36 27.23
CA PRO A 107 10.67 3.19 26.60
C PRO A 107 10.67 3.09 25.06
N LEU A 108 10.31 1.93 24.52
CA LEU A 108 10.30 1.69 23.06
C LEU A 108 9.32 2.59 22.30
N GLU A 109 8.19 2.97 22.93
CA GLU A 109 7.24 3.92 22.34
C GLU A 109 7.87 5.30 22.18
N VAL A 110 8.58 5.75 23.25
CA VAL A 110 9.28 7.04 23.24
C VAL A 110 10.38 7.04 22.18
N GLU A 111 11.23 6.00 22.17
CA GLU A 111 12.34 5.87 21.22
C GLU A 111 11.87 5.85 19.76
N LEU A 112 10.80 5.12 19.46
CA LEU A 112 10.25 5.09 18.08
C LEU A 112 9.58 6.41 17.73
N GLY A 113 8.89 7.05 18.68
CA GLY A 113 8.31 8.39 18.50
C GLY A 113 9.38 9.43 18.17
N GLU A 114 10.47 9.45 18.91
CA GLU A 114 11.62 10.34 18.66
C GLU A 114 12.26 10.10 17.29
N LYS A 115 12.39 8.83 16.87
CA LYS A 115 12.90 8.53 15.52
C LYS A 115 11.96 9.05 14.43
N ILE A 116 10.66 8.89 14.58
CA ILE A 116 9.67 9.36 13.59
C ILE A 116 9.68 10.89 13.52
N THR A 117 9.63 11.58 14.66
CA THR A 117 9.61 13.04 14.69
C THR A 117 10.91 13.66 14.17
N LYS A 118 12.04 12.98 14.38
CA LYS A 118 13.33 13.37 13.78
C LYS A 118 13.37 13.16 12.27
N ALA A 119 12.77 12.07 11.77
CA ALA A 119 12.77 11.72 10.35
C ALA A 119 11.82 12.60 9.54
N ILE A 120 10.70 13.02 10.13
CA ILE A 120 9.59 13.71 9.46
C ILE A 120 9.31 15.03 10.18
N PRO A 121 9.92 16.15 9.77
CA PRO A 121 9.86 17.43 10.50
C PRO A 121 8.46 18.03 10.68
N SER A 122 7.49 17.72 9.80
CA SER A 122 6.08 18.13 9.95
C SER A 122 5.38 17.43 11.12
N VAL A 123 5.96 16.33 11.63
CA VAL A 123 5.43 15.54 12.74
C VAL A 123 6.17 15.91 14.02
N GLU A 124 5.65 16.90 14.74
CA GLU A 124 6.21 17.34 16.03
C GLU A 124 5.75 16.46 17.20
N MET A 125 4.59 15.82 17.07
CA MET A 125 4.04 14.84 18.01
C MET A 125 3.40 13.68 17.26
N VAL A 126 3.42 12.49 17.88
CA VAL A 126 2.88 11.26 17.27
C VAL A 126 2.02 10.50 18.27
N ARG A 127 0.98 9.81 17.77
CA ARG A 127 0.19 8.85 18.51
C ARG A 127 0.19 7.52 17.75
N PHE A 128 0.62 6.45 18.43
CA PHE A 128 0.60 5.09 17.86
C PHE A 128 -0.79 4.46 17.95
N VAL A 129 -1.10 3.65 16.96
CA VAL A 129 -2.29 2.80 16.84
C VAL A 129 -1.88 1.48 16.16
N ASN A 130 -2.83 0.56 15.88
CA ASN A 130 -2.48 -0.77 15.37
C ASN A 130 -2.62 -0.92 13.85
N SER A 131 -3.32 -0.03 13.18
CA SER A 131 -3.60 -0.12 11.74
C SER A 131 -3.69 1.26 11.08
N GLY A 132 -3.44 1.30 9.76
CA GLY A 132 -3.64 2.51 8.96
C GLY A 132 -5.07 3.03 9.02
N THR A 133 -6.06 2.12 9.14
CA THR A 133 -7.47 2.50 9.34
C THR A 133 -7.68 3.29 10.62
N GLU A 134 -7.13 2.81 11.75
CA GLU A 134 -7.21 3.52 13.02
C GLU A 134 -6.51 4.88 12.96
N ALA A 135 -5.35 4.94 12.31
CA ALA A 135 -4.58 6.16 12.16
C ALA A 135 -5.33 7.21 11.33
N ALA A 136 -5.84 6.84 10.15
CA ALA A 136 -6.59 7.75 9.27
C ALA A 136 -7.91 8.20 9.90
N MET A 137 -8.66 7.26 10.50
CA MET A 137 -9.90 7.56 11.25
C MET A 137 -9.64 8.56 12.38
N SER A 138 -8.56 8.37 13.12
CA SER A 138 -8.21 9.25 14.25
C SER A 138 -7.71 10.63 13.78
N ALA A 139 -6.95 10.68 12.69
CA ALA A 139 -6.52 11.94 12.08
C ALA A 139 -7.70 12.78 11.59
N VAL A 140 -8.69 12.15 10.94
CA VAL A 140 -9.94 12.85 10.52
C VAL A 140 -10.77 13.30 11.72
N ARG A 141 -10.92 12.46 12.77
CA ARG A 141 -11.59 12.87 14.00
C ARG A 141 -10.89 14.08 14.64
N LEU A 142 -9.57 14.05 14.68
CA LEU A 142 -8.77 15.17 15.16
C LEU A 142 -8.99 16.44 14.33
N ALA A 143 -8.95 16.33 13.01
CA ALA A 143 -9.17 17.44 12.09
C ALA A 143 -10.56 18.07 12.28
N ARG A 144 -11.61 17.24 12.40
CA ARG A 144 -12.97 17.71 12.68
C ARG A 144 -13.07 18.42 14.02
N GLY A 145 -12.50 17.84 15.07
CA GLY A 145 -12.53 18.42 16.43
C GLY A 145 -11.75 19.73 16.53
N PHE A 146 -10.56 19.80 15.91
CA PHE A 146 -9.72 20.99 15.90
C PHE A 146 -10.35 22.14 15.11
N THR A 147 -10.85 21.87 13.90
CA THR A 147 -11.45 22.91 13.04
C THR A 147 -12.90 23.23 13.40
N ARG A 148 -13.58 22.37 14.17
CA ARG A 148 -15.03 22.40 14.44
C ARG A 148 -15.87 22.38 13.15
N ARG A 149 -15.42 21.57 12.17
CA ARG A 149 -16.08 21.37 10.88
C ARG A 149 -16.27 19.89 10.63
N ASP A 150 -17.27 19.51 9.84
CA ASP A 150 -17.68 18.11 9.68
C ASP A 150 -17.20 17.46 8.38
N LEU A 151 -17.15 18.23 7.28
CA LEU A 151 -16.85 17.70 5.96
C LEU A 151 -15.36 17.43 5.78
N ILE A 152 -15.06 16.36 5.05
CA ILE A 152 -13.71 16.09 4.53
C ILE A 152 -13.74 15.92 3.02
N VAL A 153 -12.62 16.20 2.38
CA VAL A 153 -12.41 15.91 0.96
C VAL A 153 -11.43 14.76 0.85
N LYS A 154 -11.75 13.75 0.02
CA LYS A 154 -10.84 12.69 -0.40
C LYS A 154 -10.87 12.52 -1.91
N PHE A 155 -10.01 11.68 -2.45
CA PHE A 155 -9.88 11.45 -3.89
C PHE A 155 -10.39 10.06 -4.29
N GLU A 156 -11.09 10.01 -5.42
CA GLU A 156 -11.55 8.77 -6.04
C GLU A 156 -10.37 7.81 -6.24
N GLY A 157 -10.58 6.53 -5.93
CA GLY A 157 -9.55 5.51 -6.06
C GLY A 157 -8.51 5.48 -4.93
N CYS A 158 -8.39 6.53 -4.11
CA CYS A 158 -7.55 6.53 -2.91
C CYS A 158 -8.19 5.71 -1.79
N TYR A 159 -7.33 5.04 -0.99
CA TYR A 159 -7.75 4.21 0.14
C TYR A 159 -7.10 4.68 1.43
N HIS A 160 -7.94 4.98 2.42
CA HIS A 160 -7.51 5.47 3.73
C HIS A 160 -7.99 4.56 4.88
N GLY A 161 -8.10 3.26 4.61
CA GLY A 161 -8.67 2.30 5.54
C GLY A 161 -10.18 2.09 5.34
N HIS A 162 -10.78 1.27 6.21
CA HIS A 162 -12.16 0.81 6.08
C HIS A 162 -13.10 1.36 7.15
N SER A 163 -12.79 2.54 7.71
CA SER A 163 -13.78 3.25 8.52
C SER A 163 -14.89 3.84 7.62
N ASP A 164 -16.09 3.99 8.16
CA ASP A 164 -17.27 4.43 7.40
C ASP A 164 -17.05 5.75 6.64
N SER A 165 -16.24 6.65 7.20
CA SER A 165 -15.88 7.92 6.55
C SER A 165 -15.12 7.75 5.22
N PHE A 166 -14.58 6.57 4.91
CA PHE A 166 -13.71 6.39 3.73
C PHE A 166 -14.25 5.40 2.70
N LEU A 167 -15.40 4.74 2.97
CA LEU A 167 -15.92 3.67 2.13
C LEU A 167 -16.82 4.16 0.97
N SER A 168 -16.74 5.44 0.62
CA SER A 168 -17.30 5.99 -0.62
C SER A 168 -16.21 6.11 -1.68
N GLU A 169 -16.41 5.52 -2.86
CA GLU A 169 -15.47 5.53 -4.00
C GLU A 169 -14.01 5.24 -3.62
N ALA A 170 -13.82 4.29 -2.68
CA ALA A 170 -12.53 3.91 -2.15
C ALA A 170 -11.78 2.93 -3.08
N GLY A 171 -10.46 2.92 -2.96
CA GLY A 171 -9.45 2.27 -3.79
C GLY A 171 -9.58 0.78 -4.12
N SER A 172 -8.44 0.11 -4.24
CA SER A 172 -8.28 -1.22 -4.86
C SER A 172 -9.23 -2.32 -4.35
N GLY A 173 -9.54 -2.36 -3.06
CA GLY A 173 -10.41 -3.39 -2.48
C GLY A 173 -11.83 -3.33 -3.01
N LEU A 174 -12.48 -2.16 -2.98
CA LEU A 174 -13.83 -1.97 -3.53
C LEU A 174 -13.83 -2.00 -5.06
N ALA A 175 -12.81 -1.40 -5.70
CA ALA A 175 -12.65 -1.43 -7.16
C ALA A 175 -12.50 -2.86 -7.69
N THR A 176 -11.73 -3.70 -7.01
CA THR A 176 -11.54 -5.12 -7.35
C THR A 176 -12.85 -5.92 -7.23
N LEU A 177 -13.72 -5.54 -6.30
CA LEU A 177 -15.04 -6.16 -6.12
C LEU A 177 -16.14 -5.52 -6.97
N GLY A 178 -15.87 -4.41 -7.67
CA GLY A 178 -16.85 -3.68 -8.47
C GLY A 178 -17.90 -2.94 -7.63
N ILE A 179 -17.58 -2.58 -6.38
CA ILE A 179 -18.47 -1.91 -5.44
C ILE A 179 -18.11 -0.43 -5.36
N SER A 180 -19.05 0.47 -5.62
CA SER A 180 -18.84 1.92 -5.55
C SER A 180 -18.89 2.47 -4.11
N ALA A 181 -19.74 1.88 -3.25
CA ALA A 181 -19.83 2.20 -1.83
C ALA A 181 -20.15 0.92 -1.05
N SER A 182 -19.69 0.82 0.20
CA SER A 182 -19.97 -0.36 1.01
C SER A 182 -21.41 -0.31 1.58
N PRO A 183 -22.23 -1.35 1.35
CA PRO A 183 -23.48 -1.52 2.09
C PRO A 183 -23.21 -1.54 3.60
N GLY A 184 -24.08 -0.92 4.38
CA GLY A 184 -23.97 -0.82 5.84
C GLY A 184 -23.36 0.50 6.32
N VAL A 185 -22.84 1.34 5.43
CA VAL A 185 -22.48 2.72 5.75
C VAL A 185 -23.72 3.59 5.64
N PRO A 186 -24.19 4.24 6.73
CA PRO A 186 -25.35 5.13 6.67
C PRO A 186 -25.08 6.34 5.77
N ASP A 187 -26.10 6.77 5.01
CA ASP A 187 -26.01 7.94 4.11
C ASP A 187 -25.56 9.20 4.84
N ALA A 188 -25.98 9.37 6.09
CA ALA A 188 -25.56 10.49 6.94
C ALA A 188 -24.04 10.52 7.18
N PHE A 189 -23.37 9.35 7.23
CA PHE A 189 -21.92 9.26 7.32
C PHE A 189 -21.27 9.47 5.95
N ALA A 190 -21.79 8.82 4.91
CA ALA A 190 -21.25 8.92 3.55
C ALA A 190 -21.26 10.38 3.06
N SER A 191 -22.33 11.14 3.36
CA SER A 191 -22.49 12.55 2.95
C SER A 191 -21.47 13.52 3.59
N LEU A 192 -20.77 13.11 4.66
CA LEU A 192 -19.71 13.90 5.27
C LEU A 192 -18.37 13.79 4.55
N THR A 193 -18.28 12.95 3.51
CA THR A 193 -17.06 12.76 2.71
C THR A 193 -17.32 13.13 1.26
N LEU A 194 -16.69 14.21 0.82
CA LEU A 194 -16.79 14.72 -0.53
C LEU A 194 -15.67 14.13 -1.39
N ASN A 195 -16.02 13.57 -2.54
CA ASN A 195 -15.07 12.95 -3.46
C ASN A 195 -14.81 13.84 -4.67
N THR A 196 -13.57 13.82 -5.17
CA THR A 196 -13.16 14.47 -6.43
C THR A 196 -12.08 13.62 -7.10
N PRO A 197 -11.90 13.68 -8.43
CA PRO A 197 -10.84 12.96 -9.08
C PRO A 197 -9.45 13.34 -8.56
N TYR A 198 -8.56 12.36 -8.43
CA TYR A 198 -7.14 12.61 -8.13
C TYR A 198 -6.51 13.43 -9.26
N ASN A 199 -5.63 14.36 -8.94
CA ASN A 199 -5.01 15.32 -9.87
C ASN A 199 -5.97 16.40 -10.43
N ASP A 200 -7.13 16.61 -9.81
CA ASP A 200 -8.10 17.65 -10.18
C ASP A 200 -8.20 18.78 -9.13
N LEU A 201 -7.34 19.79 -9.24
CA LEU A 201 -7.41 20.96 -8.35
C LEU A 201 -8.68 21.79 -8.54
N ASN A 202 -9.21 21.87 -9.77
CA ASN A 202 -10.44 22.60 -10.04
C ASN A 202 -11.63 21.97 -9.30
N GLY A 203 -11.67 20.64 -9.26
CA GLY A 203 -12.68 19.91 -8.48
C GLY A 203 -12.60 20.25 -7.00
N VAL A 204 -11.40 20.30 -6.44
CA VAL A 204 -11.18 20.69 -5.03
C VAL A 204 -11.64 22.14 -4.79
N GLU A 205 -11.25 23.09 -5.64
CA GLU A 205 -11.68 24.49 -5.53
C GLU A 205 -13.21 24.64 -5.59
N ASN A 206 -13.86 23.91 -6.48
CA ASN A 206 -15.32 23.94 -6.62
C ASN A 206 -16.02 23.41 -5.36
N ILE A 207 -15.47 22.34 -4.74
CA ILE A 207 -15.97 21.82 -3.46
C ILE A 207 -15.84 22.90 -2.37
N PHE A 208 -14.71 23.59 -2.26
CA PHE A 208 -14.56 24.65 -1.26
C PHE A 208 -15.48 25.86 -1.52
N LYS A 209 -15.76 26.21 -2.78
CA LYS A 209 -16.75 27.24 -3.14
C LYS A 209 -18.19 26.83 -2.77
N GLN A 210 -18.52 25.54 -2.92
CA GLN A 210 -19.85 25.00 -2.60
C GLN A 210 -20.09 24.85 -1.09
N TYR A 211 -19.03 24.59 -0.32
CA TYR A 211 -19.12 24.35 1.12
C TYR A 211 -18.20 25.29 1.93
N PRO A 212 -18.39 26.63 1.81
CA PRO A 212 -17.50 27.59 2.44
C PRO A 212 -17.48 27.42 3.97
N GLY A 213 -16.29 27.30 4.56
CA GLY A 213 -16.11 27.19 6.00
C GLY A 213 -16.58 25.86 6.63
N LYS A 214 -16.95 24.84 5.85
CA LYS A 214 -17.48 23.57 6.36
C LYS A 214 -16.48 22.41 6.27
N ILE A 215 -15.41 22.54 5.49
CA ILE A 215 -14.44 21.48 5.24
C ILE A 215 -13.38 21.50 6.33
N ALA A 216 -13.29 20.39 7.08
CA ALA A 216 -12.29 20.17 8.14
C ALA A 216 -10.91 19.90 7.55
N ALA A 217 -10.84 19.00 6.56
CA ALA A 217 -9.58 18.56 6.00
C ALA A 217 -9.73 18.07 4.56
N VAL A 218 -8.59 18.10 3.85
CA VAL A 218 -8.34 17.32 2.64
C VAL A 218 -7.38 16.20 3.00
N ILE A 219 -7.76 14.94 2.77
CA ILE A 219 -6.88 13.77 2.93
C ILE A 219 -6.46 13.25 1.57
N VAL A 220 -5.16 13.00 1.38
CA VAL A 220 -4.59 12.58 0.11
C VAL A 220 -3.44 11.59 0.30
N GLU A 221 -3.37 10.55 -0.54
CA GLU A 221 -2.13 9.79 -0.75
C GLU A 221 -1.20 10.66 -1.62
N PRO A 222 0.00 11.07 -1.15
CA PRO A 222 0.90 11.93 -1.96
C PRO A 222 1.31 11.29 -3.29
N VAL A 223 1.40 9.97 -3.31
CA VAL A 223 1.37 9.12 -4.51
C VAL A 223 0.28 8.11 -4.28
N ALA A 224 -0.75 8.15 -5.09
CA ALA A 224 -1.82 7.16 -4.98
C ALA A 224 -1.31 5.78 -5.40
N ALA A 225 -1.60 4.75 -4.58
CA ALA A 225 -1.12 3.39 -4.80
C ALA A 225 -2.21 2.32 -4.58
N ASN A 226 -3.47 2.74 -4.50
CA ASN A 226 -4.65 1.89 -4.34
C ASN A 226 -5.61 1.95 -5.55
N MET A 227 -5.17 2.58 -6.63
CA MET A 227 -5.77 2.54 -7.97
C MET A 227 -4.71 2.17 -9.03
N GLY A 228 -3.68 1.42 -8.61
CA GLY A 228 -2.37 1.35 -9.19
C GLY A 228 -1.54 2.58 -8.80
N VAL A 229 -0.27 2.60 -9.18
CA VAL A 229 0.61 3.74 -8.87
C VAL A 229 0.25 4.92 -9.78
N VAL A 230 -0.24 5.99 -9.18
CA VAL A 230 -0.55 7.25 -9.88
C VAL A 230 0.17 8.39 -9.18
N PRO A 231 1.27 8.88 -9.74
CA PRO A 231 1.99 10.04 -9.21
C PRO A 231 1.14 11.32 -9.24
N PRO A 232 1.39 12.28 -8.33
CA PRO A 232 0.75 13.57 -8.39
C PRO A 232 1.20 14.32 -9.66
N ALA A 233 0.27 15.00 -10.32
CA ALA A 233 0.59 15.92 -11.40
C ALA A 233 1.40 17.10 -10.86
N PHE A 234 2.20 17.71 -11.73
CA PHE A 234 2.96 18.89 -11.35
C PHE A 234 2.05 20.00 -10.79
N GLY A 235 2.39 20.52 -9.64
CA GLY A 235 1.62 21.57 -8.95
C GLY A 235 0.40 21.08 -8.16
N PHE A 236 0.05 19.77 -8.21
CA PHE A 236 -1.15 19.27 -7.55
C PHE A 236 -1.06 19.35 -6.02
N LEU A 237 0.02 18.84 -5.42
CA LEU A 237 0.20 18.85 -3.96
C LEU A 237 0.42 20.28 -3.43
N GLU A 238 1.15 21.10 -4.17
CA GLU A 238 1.35 22.52 -3.87
C GLU A 238 0.01 23.27 -3.89
N GLY A 239 -0.82 22.99 -4.88
CA GLY A 239 -2.17 23.54 -4.99
C GLY A 239 -3.07 23.14 -3.82
N LEU A 240 -3.05 21.86 -3.42
CA LEU A 240 -3.78 21.39 -2.23
C LEU A 240 -3.32 22.12 -0.96
N ARG A 241 -2.00 22.27 -0.78
CA ARG A 241 -1.45 23.04 0.36
C ARG A 241 -1.90 24.49 0.35
N ALA A 242 -1.87 25.14 -0.81
CA ALA A 242 -2.30 26.53 -0.95
C ALA A 242 -3.80 26.70 -0.65
N ILE A 243 -4.66 25.85 -1.21
CA ILE A 243 -6.11 25.86 -0.98
C ILE A 243 -6.42 25.63 0.50
N THR A 244 -5.89 24.58 1.10
CA THR A 244 -6.18 24.25 2.51
C THR A 244 -5.71 25.35 3.46
N LYS A 245 -4.57 25.97 3.21
CA LYS A 245 -4.08 27.11 4.00
C LYS A 245 -4.99 28.33 3.89
N LYS A 246 -5.41 28.69 2.66
CA LYS A 246 -6.32 29.80 2.38
C LYS A 246 -7.66 29.61 3.09
N GLU A 247 -8.21 28.40 3.01
CA GLU A 247 -9.53 28.05 3.54
C GLU A 247 -9.52 27.67 5.02
N LYS A 248 -8.34 27.71 5.68
CA LYS A 248 -8.13 27.29 7.08
C LYS A 248 -8.65 25.88 7.34
N SER A 249 -8.43 24.99 6.41
CA SER A 249 -8.70 23.56 6.44
C SER A 249 -7.38 22.83 6.63
N LEU A 250 -7.38 21.61 7.20
CA LEU A 250 -6.14 20.86 7.36
C LEU A 250 -5.80 20.06 6.10
N LEU A 251 -4.52 19.94 5.81
CA LEU A 251 -4.00 18.99 4.83
C LEU A 251 -3.48 17.75 5.55
N ILE A 252 -4.04 16.58 5.26
CA ILE A 252 -3.63 15.29 5.81
C ILE A 252 -2.95 14.50 4.70
N PHE A 253 -1.66 14.18 4.87
CA PHE A 253 -0.97 13.23 4.01
C PHE A 253 -1.15 11.81 4.56
N ASP A 254 -1.76 10.95 3.75
CA ASP A 254 -1.74 9.51 4.01
C ASP A 254 -0.46 8.91 3.44
N GLU A 255 0.51 8.77 4.30
CA GLU A 255 1.81 8.18 4.02
C GLU A 255 1.92 6.72 4.52
N VAL A 256 0.81 6.02 4.65
CA VAL A 256 0.82 4.60 5.04
C VAL A 256 1.63 3.74 4.05
N ILE A 257 1.63 4.09 2.75
CA ILE A 257 2.45 3.43 1.73
C ILE A 257 3.74 4.20 1.46
N THR A 258 3.67 5.51 1.31
CA THR A 258 4.79 6.35 0.86
C THR A 258 5.78 6.71 1.95
N GLY A 259 5.34 6.72 3.21
CA GLY A 259 6.17 7.02 4.37
C GLY A 259 7.31 6.02 4.52
N PHE A 260 8.53 6.49 4.69
CA PHE A 260 9.76 5.69 4.72
C PHE A 260 9.99 4.81 3.48
N ARG A 261 9.16 4.92 2.45
CA ARG A 261 9.32 4.19 1.20
C ARG A 261 9.94 5.02 0.08
N LEU A 262 9.44 6.21 -0.15
CA LEU A 262 9.98 7.08 -1.20
C LEU A 262 11.29 7.74 -0.78
N ALA A 263 11.40 8.10 0.47
CA ALA A 263 12.58 8.61 1.15
C ALA A 263 12.44 8.37 2.67
N TYR A 264 13.49 8.58 3.44
CA TYR A 264 13.46 8.45 4.91
C TYR A 264 12.47 9.43 5.55
N GLY A 265 12.33 10.63 5.01
CA GLY A 265 11.33 11.62 5.42
C GLY A 265 9.96 11.50 4.71
N GLY A 266 9.69 10.37 4.04
CA GLY A 266 8.43 10.13 3.32
C GLY A 266 8.29 10.94 2.03
N ALA A 267 7.11 10.89 1.43
CA ALA A 267 6.76 11.65 0.22
C ALA A 267 6.83 13.17 0.44
N GLN A 268 6.47 13.63 1.63
CA GLN A 268 6.52 15.06 1.97
C GLN A 268 7.93 15.66 1.81
N SER A 269 8.98 14.88 2.11
CA SER A 269 10.36 15.33 1.89
C SER A 269 10.76 15.36 0.41
N VAL A 270 10.20 14.43 -0.41
CA VAL A 270 10.44 14.36 -1.85
C VAL A 270 9.76 15.53 -2.57
N PHE A 271 8.48 15.78 -2.24
CA PHE A 271 7.68 16.85 -2.86
C PHE A 271 7.82 18.20 -2.17
N LYS A 272 8.53 18.28 -1.03
CA LYS A 272 8.73 19.51 -0.24
C LYS A 272 7.40 20.17 0.17
N ILE A 273 6.44 19.36 0.56
CA ILE A 273 5.14 19.78 1.09
C ILE A 273 5.10 19.50 2.60
N ASP A 274 4.65 20.48 3.35
CA ASP A 274 4.48 20.40 4.79
C ASP A 274 2.98 20.25 5.14
N PRO A 275 2.46 19.02 5.36
CA PRO A 275 1.08 18.79 5.75
C PRO A 275 0.85 19.16 7.21
N ASP A 276 -0.40 19.35 7.60
CA ASP A 276 -0.77 19.63 8.99
C ASP A 276 -0.79 18.35 9.83
N LEU A 277 -1.20 17.24 9.21
CA LEU A 277 -1.22 15.89 9.80
C LEU A 277 -0.66 14.87 8.80
N THR A 278 0.00 13.85 9.33
CA THR A 278 0.54 12.72 8.57
C THR A 278 0.04 11.41 9.18
N VAL A 279 -0.45 10.52 8.34
CA VAL A 279 -0.82 9.14 8.68
C VAL A 279 0.30 8.21 8.22
N MET A 280 0.76 7.31 9.07
CA MET A 280 1.88 6.39 8.82
C MET A 280 1.49 4.96 9.20
N GLY A 281 2.15 3.98 8.59
CA GLY A 281 1.93 2.56 8.87
C GLY A 281 2.94 1.67 8.17
N LYS A 282 2.55 0.42 7.93
CA LYS A 282 3.35 -0.54 7.14
C LYS A 282 4.83 -0.63 7.56
N ILE A 283 5.72 0.11 6.89
CA ILE A 283 7.18 0.06 7.13
C ILE A 283 7.56 0.37 8.57
N ILE A 284 6.85 1.31 9.24
CA ILE A 284 7.17 1.67 10.63
C ILE A 284 7.00 0.51 11.62
N GLY A 285 6.33 -0.56 11.22
CA GLY A 285 6.13 -1.76 12.02
C GLY A 285 7.07 -2.92 11.69
N GLY A 286 7.91 -2.79 10.65
CA GLY A 286 8.82 -3.88 10.27
C GLY A 286 8.13 -5.21 9.94
N GLY A 287 6.85 -5.16 9.53
CA GLY A 287 6.01 -6.33 9.27
C GLY A 287 5.01 -6.66 10.38
N LEU A 288 5.06 -5.99 11.53
CA LEU A 288 4.10 -6.15 12.63
C LEU A 288 2.99 -5.07 12.58
N PRO A 289 1.82 -5.33 13.20
CA PRO A 289 0.68 -4.41 13.18
C PRO A 289 0.96 -3.18 14.04
N VAL A 290 1.30 -2.09 13.39
CA VAL A 290 1.39 -0.74 13.94
C VAL A 290 1.15 0.29 12.86
N ALA A 291 0.52 1.37 13.25
CA ALA A 291 0.43 2.61 12.51
C ALA A 291 0.55 3.79 13.48
N ALA A 292 0.61 4.99 12.93
CA ALA A 292 0.66 6.20 13.71
C ALA A 292 0.01 7.34 12.94
N TYR A 293 -0.47 8.33 13.66
CA TYR A 293 -0.77 9.64 13.12
C TYR A 293 -0.07 10.70 13.95
N GLY A 294 0.36 11.75 13.30
CA GLY A 294 1.09 12.81 13.94
C GLY A 294 1.02 14.11 13.14
N GLY A 295 1.55 15.17 13.68
CA GLY A 295 1.53 16.47 13.02
C GLY A 295 1.98 17.57 13.96
N LYS A 296 1.56 18.79 13.67
CA LYS A 296 1.90 19.97 14.46
C LYS A 296 1.42 19.83 15.89
N ARG A 297 2.26 20.25 16.82
CA ARG A 297 1.99 20.17 18.28
C ARG A 297 0.65 20.78 18.63
N GLU A 298 0.38 22.00 18.13
CA GLU A 298 -0.88 22.73 18.40
C GLU A 298 -2.14 21.94 18.01
N ILE A 299 -2.06 21.07 17.02
CA ILE A 299 -3.17 20.21 16.59
C ILE A 299 -3.21 18.95 17.48
N MET A 300 -2.07 18.29 17.67
CA MET A 300 -1.98 17.02 18.38
C MET A 300 -2.35 17.14 19.87
N GLU A 301 -2.12 18.28 20.50
CA GLU A 301 -2.48 18.55 21.90
C GLU A 301 -3.99 18.57 22.14
N HIS A 302 -4.83 18.56 21.10
CA HIS A 302 -6.28 18.37 21.24
C HIS A 302 -6.69 16.91 21.50
N ILE A 303 -5.76 15.97 21.45
CA ILE A 303 -6.04 14.55 21.75
C ILE A 303 -5.94 14.33 23.27
N ALA A 304 -6.86 13.53 23.81
CA ALA A 304 -6.81 13.10 25.20
C ALA A 304 -5.47 12.36 25.52
N PRO A 305 -4.82 12.59 26.69
CA PRO A 305 -5.33 13.30 27.86
C PRO A 305 -5.10 14.83 27.86
N MET A 306 -4.42 15.40 26.86
CA MET A 306 -4.14 16.85 26.80
C MET A 306 -5.39 17.65 26.39
N GLY A 307 -6.16 17.14 25.44
CA GLY A 307 -7.38 17.74 24.92
C GLY A 307 -8.60 16.81 25.02
N PRO A 308 -9.76 17.25 24.49
CA PRO A 308 -11.02 16.52 24.65
C PRO A 308 -11.24 15.41 23.61
N ILE A 309 -10.40 15.32 22.55
CA ILE A 309 -10.64 14.40 21.44
C ILE A 309 -10.13 13.01 21.83
N TYR A 310 -11.04 12.03 21.87
CA TYR A 310 -10.75 10.70 22.39
C TYR A 310 -10.17 9.75 21.32
N GLN A 311 -9.10 9.05 21.69
CA GLN A 311 -8.56 7.88 21.03
C GLN A 311 -7.91 6.98 22.08
N ALA A 312 -8.12 5.67 22.01
CA ALA A 312 -7.50 4.68 22.87
C ALA A 312 -7.33 3.34 22.12
N GLY A 313 -6.41 2.51 22.60
CA GLY A 313 -6.18 1.17 22.05
C GLY A 313 -5.32 0.36 23.01
N THR A 314 -5.80 -0.83 23.41
CA THR A 314 -5.10 -1.73 24.34
C THR A 314 -3.70 -2.11 23.85
N LEU A 315 -3.54 -2.33 22.55
CA LEU A 315 -2.27 -2.73 21.92
C LEU A 315 -1.55 -1.58 21.21
N SER A 316 -2.05 -0.35 21.34
CA SER A 316 -1.37 0.84 20.81
C SER A 316 -0.01 0.99 21.48
N GLY A 317 1.06 1.05 20.69
CA GLY A 317 2.42 1.10 21.22
C GLY A 317 2.93 -0.23 21.80
N ASN A 318 2.36 -1.38 21.37
CA ASN A 318 2.82 -2.68 21.85
C ASN A 318 4.33 -2.89 21.59
N PRO A 319 5.06 -3.45 22.57
CA PRO A 319 6.52 -3.48 22.52
C PRO A 319 7.10 -4.30 21.38
N LEU A 320 6.40 -5.31 20.87
CA LEU A 320 6.88 -6.09 19.73
C LEU A 320 6.93 -5.24 18.46
N ALA A 321 5.85 -4.51 18.16
CA ALA A 321 5.79 -3.66 16.98
C ALA A 321 6.73 -2.45 17.09
N MET A 322 6.86 -1.85 18.30
CA MET A 322 7.82 -0.79 18.58
C MET A 322 9.26 -1.27 18.34
N ARG A 323 9.60 -2.45 18.85
CA ARG A 323 10.93 -3.05 18.71
C ARG A 323 11.25 -3.38 17.24
N ALA A 324 10.28 -3.91 16.49
CA ALA A 324 10.43 -4.18 15.06
C ALA A 324 10.65 -2.88 14.25
N GLY A 325 9.91 -1.82 14.54
CA GLY A 325 10.11 -0.50 13.95
C GLY A 325 11.48 0.08 14.24
N LEU A 326 11.92 0.03 15.49
CA LEU A 326 13.26 0.45 15.92
C LEU A 326 14.39 -0.34 15.26
N ALA A 327 14.17 -1.61 14.93
CA ALA A 327 15.13 -2.42 14.18
C ALA A 327 15.10 -2.12 12.67
N THR A 328 13.97 -1.64 12.14
CA THR A 328 13.76 -1.37 10.72
C THR A 328 14.30 0.00 10.30
N LEU A 329 13.86 1.07 10.97
CA LEU A 329 14.10 2.44 10.51
C LEU A 329 15.59 2.79 10.34
N PRO A 330 16.52 2.40 11.24
CA PRO A 330 17.94 2.73 11.06
C PRO A 330 18.57 2.13 9.80
N LYS A 331 18.02 1.04 9.27
CA LYS A 331 18.52 0.41 8.04
C LYS A 331 18.18 1.22 6.79
N LEU A 332 17.14 2.02 6.87
CA LEU A 332 16.70 2.91 5.78
C LEU A 332 17.51 4.22 5.74
N GLU A 333 18.24 4.55 6.82
CA GLU A 333 19.15 5.72 6.88
C GLU A 333 20.48 5.47 6.19
N VAL A 334 20.80 4.21 5.86
CA VAL A 334 22.08 3.86 5.24
C VAL A 334 22.20 4.54 3.88
N PRO A 335 23.30 5.29 3.62
CA PRO A 335 23.52 5.92 2.31
C PRO A 335 23.44 4.89 1.18
N GLY A 336 22.78 5.25 0.08
CA GLY A 336 22.57 4.37 -1.07
C GLY A 336 21.35 3.45 -0.97
N PHE A 337 20.66 3.40 0.16
CA PHE A 337 19.49 2.51 0.33
C PHE A 337 18.38 2.83 -0.69
N TYR A 338 17.94 4.08 -0.75
CA TYR A 338 16.86 4.48 -1.66
C TYR A 338 17.30 4.50 -3.11
N GLU A 339 18.55 4.85 -3.37
CA GLU A 339 19.14 4.80 -4.71
C GLU A 339 19.11 3.39 -5.28
N ASP A 340 19.45 2.37 -4.49
CA ASP A 340 19.44 0.97 -4.93
C ASP A 340 18.03 0.45 -5.21
N VAL A 341 17.07 0.63 -4.30
CA VAL A 341 15.70 0.15 -4.52
C VAL A 341 15.01 0.89 -5.66
N ASN A 342 15.32 2.18 -5.86
CA ASN A 342 14.79 2.98 -6.96
C ASN A 342 15.41 2.56 -8.30
N ARG A 343 16.72 2.29 -8.36
CA ARG A 343 17.42 1.77 -9.54
C ARG A 343 16.78 0.45 -10.00
N LYS A 344 16.56 -0.49 -9.07
CA LYS A 344 15.90 -1.77 -9.36
C LYS A 344 14.48 -1.58 -9.88
N SER A 345 13.73 -0.63 -9.29
CA SER A 345 12.37 -0.28 -9.73
C SER A 345 12.35 0.27 -11.16
N GLN A 346 13.25 1.19 -11.49
CA GLN A 346 13.38 1.74 -12.84
C GLN A 346 13.77 0.67 -13.86
N ARG A 347 14.75 -0.20 -13.52
CA ARG A 347 15.14 -1.33 -14.37
C ARG A 347 13.96 -2.25 -14.68
N LEU A 348 13.16 -2.62 -13.66
CA LEU A 348 11.95 -3.41 -13.87
C LEU A 348 10.96 -2.68 -14.78
N ALA A 349 10.70 -1.39 -14.53
CA ALA A 349 9.77 -0.61 -15.32
C ALA A 349 10.17 -0.50 -16.80
N GLU A 350 11.46 -0.32 -17.07
CA GLU A 350 12.01 -0.31 -18.44
C GLU A 350 11.81 -1.68 -19.11
N GLY A 351 12.07 -2.77 -18.39
CA GLY A 351 11.82 -4.13 -18.86
C GLY A 351 10.34 -4.39 -19.18
N LEU A 352 9.42 -3.93 -18.32
CA LEU A 352 7.97 -4.03 -18.56
C LEU A 352 7.55 -3.23 -19.81
N ARG A 353 8.07 -2.02 -20.00
CA ARG A 353 7.81 -1.20 -21.21
C ARG A 353 8.35 -1.88 -22.47
N SER A 354 9.56 -2.44 -22.39
CA SER A 354 10.13 -3.21 -23.52
C SER A 354 9.25 -4.41 -23.86
N ALA A 355 8.83 -5.18 -22.87
CA ALA A 355 7.99 -6.35 -23.06
C ALA A 355 6.63 -6.00 -23.70
N LEU A 356 5.99 -4.92 -23.28
CA LEU A 356 4.76 -4.40 -23.90
C LEU A 356 4.99 -4.04 -25.38
N LYS A 357 6.10 -3.34 -25.68
CA LYS A 357 6.46 -2.95 -27.05
C LYS A 357 6.71 -4.16 -27.94
N ASP A 358 7.49 -5.14 -27.47
CA ASP A 358 7.83 -6.34 -28.21
C ASP A 358 6.59 -7.21 -28.48
N ALA A 359 5.68 -7.26 -27.50
CA ALA A 359 4.38 -7.90 -27.62
C ALA A 359 3.36 -7.06 -28.42
N LYS A 360 3.70 -5.87 -28.91
CA LYS A 360 2.78 -4.95 -29.60
C LYS A 360 1.47 -4.71 -28.84
N LEU A 361 1.55 -4.67 -27.52
CA LEU A 361 0.42 -4.41 -26.64
C LEU A 361 0.45 -2.96 -26.14
N HIS A 362 -0.72 -2.32 -26.15
CA HIS A 362 -0.88 -1.03 -25.49
C HIS A 362 -0.85 -1.20 -23.97
N GLY A 363 -0.06 -0.39 -23.30
CA GLY A 363 0.03 -0.36 -21.86
C GLY A 363 0.84 0.83 -21.36
N GLU A 364 0.64 1.17 -20.09
CA GLU A 364 1.39 2.23 -19.40
C GLU A 364 2.05 1.66 -18.16
N VAL A 365 3.27 2.08 -17.87
CA VAL A 365 4.00 1.71 -16.66
C VAL A 365 4.30 2.98 -15.87
N ASN A 366 3.56 3.16 -14.78
CA ASN A 366 3.79 4.24 -13.82
C ASN A 366 4.76 3.80 -12.73
N VAL A 367 5.64 4.72 -12.33
CA VAL A 367 6.69 4.48 -11.30
C VAL A 367 6.77 5.66 -10.36
N SER A 368 6.95 5.41 -9.08
CA SER A 368 7.32 6.42 -8.09
C SER A 368 8.21 5.78 -7.01
N GLY A 369 9.49 6.13 -7.00
CA GLY A 369 10.46 5.46 -6.12
C GLY A 369 10.49 3.95 -6.35
N SER A 370 10.31 3.17 -5.29
CA SER A 370 10.27 1.71 -5.30
C SER A 370 8.85 1.13 -5.47
N LEU A 371 7.95 1.89 -6.08
CA LEU A 371 6.56 1.55 -6.42
C LEU A 371 6.37 1.59 -7.92
N LEU A 372 5.69 0.61 -8.50
CA LEU A 372 5.31 0.65 -9.91
C LEU A 372 4.03 -0.15 -10.18
N THR A 373 3.33 0.21 -11.26
CA THR A 373 2.18 -0.56 -11.79
C THR A 373 2.22 -0.54 -13.30
N MET A 374 1.97 -1.70 -13.90
CA MET A 374 1.73 -1.84 -15.33
C MET A 374 0.22 -1.95 -15.59
N PHE A 375 -0.31 -1.08 -16.43
CA PHE A 375 -1.70 -1.05 -16.86
C PHE A 375 -1.82 -1.49 -18.31
N PHE A 376 -2.79 -2.34 -18.62
CA PHE A 376 -3.14 -2.71 -20.00
C PHE A 376 -4.18 -1.72 -20.54
N THR A 377 -3.74 -0.58 -21.03
CA THR A 377 -4.59 0.51 -21.49
C THR A 377 -3.91 1.30 -22.62
N ASP A 378 -4.70 1.96 -23.44
CA ASP A 378 -4.28 2.87 -24.51
C ASP A 378 -4.34 4.35 -24.11
N VAL A 379 -4.73 4.64 -22.87
CA VAL A 379 -4.84 6.01 -22.35
C VAL A 379 -3.91 6.22 -21.16
N PRO A 380 -3.40 7.44 -20.93
CA PRO A 380 -2.63 7.77 -19.74
C PRO A 380 -3.43 7.55 -18.46
N VAL A 381 -2.81 6.91 -17.47
CA VAL A 381 -3.40 6.69 -16.16
C VAL A 381 -2.92 7.78 -15.19
N ARG A 382 -3.77 8.78 -14.99
CA ARG A 382 -3.50 9.94 -14.14
C ARG A 382 -4.48 10.07 -12.96
N ASN A 383 -5.54 9.25 -12.95
CA ASN A 383 -6.58 9.19 -11.94
C ASN A 383 -7.32 7.85 -12.01
N TYR A 384 -8.32 7.67 -11.15
CA TYR A 384 -9.11 6.45 -11.08
C TYR A 384 -9.90 6.16 -12.37
N ALA A 385 -10.42 7.20 -13.04
CA ALA A 385 -11.13 7.04 -14.31
C ALA A 385 -10.20 6.45 -15.40
N GLY A 386 -8.94 6.87 -15.44
CA GLY A 386 -7.92 6.28 -16.31
C GLY A 386 -7.60 4.83 -15.92
N ALA A 387 -7.42 4.55 -14.64
CA ALA A 387 -7.13 3.20 -14.15
C ALA A 387 -8.25 2.20 -14.47
N LYS A 388 -9.52 2.62 -14.37
CA LYS A 388 -10.68 1.80 -14.74
C LYS A 388 -10.74 1.39 -16.22
N LYS A 389 -10.04 2.09 -17.11
CA LYS A 389 -9.95 1.72 -18.54
C LYS A 389 -8.95 0.59 -18.80
N SER A 390 -8.15 0.19 -17.82
CA SER A 390 -7.24 -0.94 -17.94
C SER A 390 -8.03 -2.25 -18.11
N ASN A 391 -7.54 -3.12 -18.99
CA ASN A 391 -8.18 -4.40 -19.33
C ASN A 391 -7.97 -5.44 -18.21
N ALA A 392 -8.98 -5.62 -17.37
CA ALA A 392 -8.94 -6.53 -16.23
C ALA A 392 -8.76 -8.01 -16.62
N ALA A 393 -9.37 -8.44 -17.75
CA ALA A 393 -9.24 -9.82 -18.21
C ALA A 393 -7.79 -10.10 -18.67
N ARG A 394 -7.18 -9.15 -19.38
CA ARG A 394 -5.78 -9.26 -19.80
C ARG A 394 -4.85 -9.25 -18.59
N PHE A 395 -5.12 -8.42 -17.58
CA PHE A 395 -4.38 -8.44 -16.34
C PHE A 395 -4.49 -9.80 -15.63
N GLY A 396 -5.69 -10.40 -15.57
CA GLY A 396 -5.89 -11.73 -14.98
C GLY A 396 -5.06 -12.81 -15.69
N ALA A 397 -5.05 -12.82 -17.01
CA ALA A 397 -4.23 -13.75 -17.80
C ALA A 397 -2.73 -13.51 -17.55
N PHE A 398 -2.28 -12.27 -17.54
CA PHE A 398 -0.90 -11.89 -17.23
C PHE A 398 -0.49 -12.35 -15.81
N PHE A 399 -1.33 -12.11 -14.82
CA PHE A 399 -1.11 -12.56 -13.44
C PHE A 399 -0.88 -14.08 -13.37
N GLN A 400 -1.75 -14.88 -14.00
CA GLN A 400 -1.63 -16.33 -13.97
C GLN A 400 -0.35 -16.80 -14.69
N ASN A 401 0.02 -16.16 -15.78
CA ASN A 401 1.26 -16.45 -16.50
C ASN A 401 2.51 -16.12 -15.69
N MET A 402 2.53 -14.97 -15.00
CA MET A 402 3.63 -14.59 -14.09
C MET A 402 3.73 -15.58 -12.91
N LEU A 403 2.58 -15.91 -12.31
CA LEU A 403 2.51 -16.85 -11.19
C LEU A 403 3.05 -18.24 -11.57
N SER A 404 2.71 -18.74 -12.76
CA SER A 404 3.20 -20.04 -13.26
C SER A 404 4.72 -20.06 -13.47
N ARG A 405 5.32 -18.89 -13.67
CA ARG A 405 6.77 -18.70 -13.82
C ARG A 405 7.50 -18.37 -12.51
N GLY A 406 6.80 -18.49 -11.37
CA GLY A 406 7.37 -18.24 -10.06
C GLY A 406 7.54 -16.75 -9.72
N ILE A 407 6.77 -15.87 -10.35
CA ILE A 407 6.72 -14.45 -10.02
C ILE A 407 5.36 -14.11 -9.42
N PHE A 408 5.35 -13.67 -8.16
CA PHE A 408 4.14 -13.28 -7.48
C PHE A 408 3.97 -11.76 -7.52
N ILE A 409 2.95 -11.30 -8.23
CA ILE A 409 2.49 -9.91 -8.27
C ILE A 409 1.15 -9.81 -7.54
N ALA A 410 0.67 -8.59 -7.27
CA ALA A 410 -0.62 -8.41 -6.61
C ALA A 410 -1.78 -8.93 -7.48
N PRO A 411 -2.78 -9.63 -6.89
CA PRO A 411 -3.90 -10.21 -7.63
C PRO A 411 -5.00 -9.20 -7.97
N SER A 412 -4.61 -7.99 -8.35
CA SER A 412 -5.49 -6.92 -8.80
C SER A 412 -4.71 -5.89 -9.63
N GLN A 413 -5.29 -5.44 -10.75
CA GLN A 413 -4.71 -4.36 -11.57
C GLN A 413 -4.64 -3.00 -10.88
N TYR A 414 -5.33 -2.84 -9.75
CA TYR A 414 -5.37 -1.60 -8.96
C TYR A 414 -4.32 -1.56 -7.85
N GLU A 415 -3.42 -2.53 -7.80
CA GLU A 415 -2.37 -2.62 -6.79
C GLU A 415 -1.01 -2.25 -7.35
N ALA A 416 -0.11 -1.87 -6.44
CA ALA A 416 1.28 -1.61 -6.75
C ALA A 416 2.13 -2.88 -6.68
N LEU A 417 3.19 -2.94 -7.48
CA LEU A 417 4.35 -3.77 -7.26
C LEU A 417 5.33 -3.02 -6.36
N PHE A 418 5.98 -3.72 -5.46
CA PHE A 418 6.90 -3.17 -4.48
C PHE A 418 8.30 -3.78 -4.65
N ILE A 419 9.31 -2.92 -4.74
CA ILE A 419 10.70 -3.37 -4.67
C ILE A 419 11.16 -3.27 -3.21
N SER A 420 11.81 -4.34 -2.73
CA SER A 420 12.49 -4.39 -1.43
C SER A 420 14.00 -4.43 -1.59
N ALA A 421 14.73 -4.11 -0.54
CA ALA A 421 16.18 -4.24 -0.52
C ALA A 421 16.67 -5.69 -0.72
N ALA A 422 15.81 -6.67 -0.41
CA ALA A 422 16.12 -8.08 -0.59
C ALA A 422 16.06 -8.57 -2.05
N HIS A 423 15.43 -7.83 -2.96
CA HIS A 423 15.48 -8.15 -4.39
C HIS A 423 16.88 -7.96 -4.92
N THR A 424 17.41 -8.98 -5.60
CA THR A 424 18.67 -8.89 -6.33
C THR A 424 18.45 -8.42 -7.77
N ASP A 425 19.51 -8.00 -8.46
CA ASP A 425 19.39 -7.69 -9.90
C ASP A 425 18.95 -8.91 -10.71
N ALA A 426 19.38 -10.12 -10.32
CA ALA A 426 18.96 -11.37 -10.95
C ALA A 426 17.44 -11.62 -10.77
N ASP A 427 16.85 -11.19 -9.64
CA ASP A 427 15.39 -11.28 -9.43
C ASP A 427 14.64 -10.34 -10.37
N ILE A 428 15.16 -9.14 -10.55
CA ILE A 428 14.59 -8.17 -11.48
C ILE A 428 14.68 -8.70 -12.92
N ASP A 429 15.83 -9.24 -13.32
CA ASP A 429 16.02 -9.81 -14.65
C ASP A 429 15.09 -11.01 -14.91
N ARG A 430 14.92 -11.88 -13.90
CA ARG A 430 13.98 -13.00 -14.00
C ARG A 430 12.53 -12.52 -14.15
N ALA A 431 12.13 -11.46 -13.43
CA ALA A 431 10.79 -10.88 -13.57
C ALA A 431 10.58 -10.25 -14.96
N ILE A 432 11.60 -9.58 -15.51
CA ILE A 432 11.56 -9.03 -16.86
C ILE A 432 11.42 -10.15 -17.88
N ALA A 433 12.24 -11.20 -17.81
CA ALA A 433 12.17 -12.35 -18.71
C ALA A 433 10.78 -13.03 -18.63
N ALA A 434 10.30 -13.29 -17.43
CA ALA A 434 8.95 -13.85 -17.22
C ALA A 434 7.85 -12.96 -17.80
N THR A 435 8.01 -11.63 -17.78
CA THR A 435 7.06 -10.70 -18.39
C THR A 435 7.05 -10.85 -19.90
N HIS A 436 8.23 -10.87 -20.57
CA HIS A 436 8.31 -11.08 -22.04
C HIS A 436 7.64 -12.40 -22.44
N GLU A 437 7.95 -13.50 -21.77
CA GLU A 437 7.35 -14.81 -22.04
C GLU A 437 5.83 -14.81 -21.80
N SER A 438 5.37 -14.16 -20.70
CA SER A 438 3.96 -14.08 -20.36
C SER A 438 3.16 -13.31 -21.42
N LEU A 439 3.68 -12.17 -21.87
CA LEU A 439 3.00 -11.35 -22.88
C LEU A 439 3.02 -12.02 -24.26
N ALA A 440 4.11 -12.72 -24.64
CA ALA A 440 4.17 -13.49 -25.86
C ALA A 440 3.13 -14.62 -25.89
N SER A 441 3.01 -15.40 -24.80
CA SER A 441 2.03 -16.49 -24.72
C SER A 441 0.57 -16.03 -24.74
N MET A 442 0.30 -14.76 -24.44
CA MET A 442 -1.06 -14.17 -24.49
C MET A 442 -1.47 -13.73 -25.91
N GLN A 443 -0.56 -13.74 -26.89
CA GLN A 443 -0.85 -13.43 -28.30
C GLN A 443 -1.26 -14.67 -29.10
N GLU A 444 -0.94 -15.86 -28.60
CA GLU A 444 -1.19 -17.14 -29.29
C GLU A 444 -2.63 -17.67 -29.06
N HIS A 445 -3.43 -16.93 -28.27
CA HIS A 445 -4.81 -17.26 -27.92
C HIS A 445 -5.75 -16.07 -28.17
#